data_a096c5269cf4bca393f4f9576367e061
#
_entry.id   a096c5269cf4bca393f4f9576367e061
#
_cell.length_a   1.000
_cell.length_b   1.000
_cell.length_c   1.000
_cell.angle_alpha   90.00
_cell.angle_beta   90.00
_cell.angle_gamma   90.00
#
_symmetry.space_group_name_H-M   'P 1'
#
loop_
_entity.id
_entity.type
_entity.pdbx_description
1 polymer ?
#
loop_
_entity_poly.entity_id
_entity_poly.type
_entity_poly.pdbx_seq_one_letter_code
_entity_poly.pdbx_strand_id
1 'polypeptide(L)'
;NEWFDALEGYLANRDERSRLMPEDNTLQRRMKRCVGGDMEFEQVLKGVLAGINLINTVRGFLAQAEGENNPYAQECKELAQLVAAPQLAWTPEENGKTKLSYARTSKYDNLLRYEGYELILKILRYLYQIDAYISIAEVARERGFVFAEALPLGGNILEIEGMFHPLIENAIPN
;
A
#
# COMPACT_ATOMS: atom_id res chain seq x y z
N ASN A 1 10.96 2.90 3.66
CA ASN A 1 10.03 3.37 4.72
C ASN A 1 9.69 2.18 5.60
N GLU A 2 10.15 2.19 6.88
CA GLU A 2 10.06 1.06 7.82
C GLU A 2 8.67 0.42 7.93
N TRP A 3 7.60 1.22 7.75
CA TRP A 3 6.22 0.73 7.78
C TRP A 3 5.85 -0.10 6.56
N PHE A 4 6.30 0.31 5.37
CA PHE A 4 6.06 -0.45 4.14
C PHE A 4 6.84 -1.76 4.15
N ASP A 5 8.12 -1.72 4.55
CA ASP A 5 8.99 -2.91 4.65
C ASP A 5 8.41 -3.92 5.65
N ALA A 6 7.89 -3.43 6.79
CA ALA A 6 7.24 -4.27 7.80
C ALA A 6 5.95 -4.90 7.26
N LEU A 7 5.14 -4.15 6.51
CA LEU A 7 3.91 -4.65 5.92
C LEU A 7 4.18 -5.66 4.80
N GLU A 8 5.13 -5.38 3.91
CA GLU A 8 5.51 -6.32 2.84
C GLU A 8 6.06 -7.62 3.39
N GLY A 9 6.97 -7.56 4.36
CA GLY A 9 7.51 -8.74 5.03
C GLY A 9 6.43 -9.56 5.75
N TYR A 10 5.47 -8.87 6.38
CA TYR A 10 4.32 -9.50 7.01
C TYR A 10 3.39 -10.20 6.00
N LEU A 11 3.07 -9.54 4.89
CA LEU A 11 2.21 -10.09 3.85
C LEU A 11 2.88 -11.23 3.08
N ALA A 12 4.20 -11.19 2.92
CA ALA A 12 4.96 -12.26 2.27
C ALA A 12 4.96 -13.55 3.09
N ASN A 13 4.87 -13.47 4.42
CA ASN A 13 4.85 -14.63 5.30
C ASN A 13 3.42 -15.16 5.49
N ARG A 14 2.96 -16.01 4.58
CA ARG A 14 1.64 -16.67 4.62
C ARG A 14 1.71 -18.15 5.02
N ASP A 15 2.79 -18.56 5.66
CA ASP A 15 2.87 -19.93 6.20
C ASP A 15 1.78 -20.14 7.27
N GLU A 16 1.01 -21.20 7.13
CA GLU A 16 -0.02 -21.57 8.11
C GLU A 16 0.54 -21.73 9.53
N ARG A 17 1.83 -22.08 9.64
CA ARG A 17 2.52 -22.17 10.93
C ARG A 17 2.65 -20.84 11.64
N SER A 18 2.73 -19.73 10.88
CA SER A 18 2.80 -18.37 11.40
C SER A 18 1.42 -17.76 11.71
N ARG A 19 0.33 -18.48 11.39
CA ARG A 19 -1.04 -18.04 11.62
C ARG A 19 -1.36 -18.06 13.09
N LEU A 20 -1.80 -16.91 13.62
CA LEU A 20 -2.27 -16.82 15.00
C LEU A 20 -3.66 -17.42 15.10
N MET A 21 -3.82 -18.47 15.95
CA MET A 21 -5.10 -19.12 16.16
C MET A 21 -5.86 -18.43 17.30
N PRO A 22 -7.16 -18.06 17.11
CA PRO A 22 -7.96 -17.37 18.12
C PRO A 22 -8.13 -18.15 19.43
N GLU A 23 -8.13 -19.48 19.33
CA GLU A 23 -8.50 -20.41 20.40
C GLU A 23 -7.31 -21.11 21.07
N ASP A 24 -6.11 -20.59 20.90
CA ASP A 24 -4.95 -21.17 21.62
C ASP A 24 -5.20 -21.14 23.14
N ASN A 25 -5.46 -22.33 23.70
CA ASN A 25 -5.62 -22.55 25.13
C ASN A 25 -4.44 -21.92 25.89
N THR A 26 -4.74 -21.29 27.03
CA THR A 26 -3.75 -20.58 27.86
C THR A 26 -2.52 -21.42 28.18
N LEU A 27 -2.63 -22.74 28.20
CA LEU A 27 -1.52 -23.68 28.46
C LEU A 27 -0.60 -23.84 27.24
N GLN A 28 -1.16 -24.02 26.03
CA GLN A 28 -0.39 -24.07 24.78
C GLN A 28 0.32 -22.76 24.49
N ARG A 29 -0.34 -21.65 24.83
CA ARG A 29 0.22 -20.31 24.74
C ARG A 29 1.43 -20.11 25.67
N ARG A 30 1.37 -20.61 26.90
CA ARG A 30 2.51 -20.60 27.83
C ARG A 30 3.68 -21.46 27.33
N MET A 31 3.38 -22.61 26.74
CA MET A 31 4.43 -23.48 26.15
C MET A 31 5.06 -22.85 24.91
N LYS A 32 4.28 -22.24 24.00
CA LYS A 32 4.81 -21.52 22.83
C LYS A 32 5.67 -20.32 23.22
N ARG A 33 5.30 -19.56 24.25
CA ARG A 33 6.12 -18.47 24.80
C ARG A 33 7.50 -18.91 25.22
N CYS A 34 7.62 -20.09 25.82
CA CYS A 34 8.91 -20.64 26.24
C CYS A 34 9.83 -21.04 25.06
N VAL A 35 9.32 -21.15 23.83
CA VAL A 35 10.04 -21.68 22.66
C VAL A 35 10.18 -20.65 21.52
N GLY A 36 9.98 -19.34 21.78
CA GLY A 36 10.14 -18.28 20.78
C GLY A 36 8.85 -17.67 20.24
N GLY A 37 7.69 -18.07 20.74
CA GLY A 37 6.38 -17.58 20.30
C GLY A 37 6.12 -16.09 20.56
N ASP A 38 6.92 -15.42 21.39
CA ASP A 38 6.81 -13.97 21.58
C ASP A 38 7.34 -13.20 20.36
N MET A 39 8.38 -13.69 19.69
CA MET A 39 8.91 -13.03 18.49
C MET A 39 7.95 -13.12 17.28
N GLU A 40 7.31 -14.27 17.08
CA GLU A 40 6.30 -14.43 16.02
C GLU A 40 5.08 -13.54 16.26
N PHE A 41 4.60 -13.49 17.50
CA PHE A 41 3.49 -12.60 17.86
C PHE A 41 3.84 -11.13 17.62
N GLU A 42 5.01 -10.69 18.06
CA GLU A 42 5.47 -9.31 17.85
C GLU A 42 5.59 -8.94 16.37
N GLN A 43 6.07 -9.86 15.53
CA GLN A 43 6.15 -9.64 14.09
C GLN A 43 4.76 -9.53 13.46
N VAL A 44 3.84 -10.42 13.82
CA VAL A 44 2.44 -10.36 13.34
C VAL A 44 1.76 -9.08 13.83
N LEU A 45 1.94 -8.72 15.11
CA LEU A 45 1.40 -7.48 15.68
C LEU A 45 1.89 -6.24 14.92
N LYS A 46 3.19 -6.16 14.64
CA LYS A 46 3.77 -5.06 13.83
C LYS A 46 3.15 -5.00 12.45
N GLY A 47 3.00 -6.14 11.77
CA GLY A 47 2.40 -6.20 10.44
C GLY A 47 0.92 -5.79 10.45
N VAL A 48 0.14 -6.24 11.43
CA VAL A 48 -1.26 -5.84 11.60
C VAL A 48 -1.38 -4.34 11.84
N LEU A 49 -0.57 -3.78 12.75
CA LEU A 49 -0.55 -2.34 13.02
C LEU A 49 -0.13 -1.52 11.78
N ALA A 50 0.85 -2.01 11.03
CA ALA A 50 1.26 -1.39 9.77
C ALA A 50 0.11 -1.38 8.74
N GLY A 51 -0.62 -2.49 8.60
CA GLY A 51 -1.79 -2.58 7.73
C GLY A 51 -2.91 -1.62 8.16
N ILE A 52 -3.23 -1.55 9.45
CA ILE A 52 -4.21 -0.59 9.99
C ILE A 52 -3.80 0.84 9.67
N ASN A 53 -2.54 1.19 9.92
CA ASN A 53 -2.02 2.53 9.66
C ASN A 53 -2.09 2.88 8.17
N LEU A 54 -1.66 1.98 7.29
CA LEU A 54 -1.72 2.17 5.85
C LEU A 54 -3.16 2.47 5.39
N ILE A 55 -4.12 1.62 5.76
CA ILE A 55 -5.50 1.76 5.31
C ILE A 55 -6.11 3.07 5.80
N ASN A 56 -5.85 3.46 7.06
CA ASN A 56 -6.35 4.72 7.59
C ASN A 56 -5.66 5.95 6.97
N THR A 57 -4.37 5.85 6.64
CA THR A 57 -3.65 6.89 5.89
C THR A 57 -4.25 7.07 4.49
N VAL A 58 -4.54 5.96 3.79
CA VAL A 58 -5.21 6.01 2.48
C VAL A 58 -6.60 6.66 2.59
N ARG A 59 -7.39 6.34 3.61
CA ARG A 59 -8.69 6.99 3.85
C ARG A 59 -8.53 8.51 4.06
N GLY A 60 -7.54 8.91 4.84
CA GLY A 60 -7.22 10.33 5.06
C GLY A 60 -6.80 11.04 3.77
N PHE A 61 -5.98 10.39 2.95
CA PHE A 61 -5.60 10.90 1.62
C PHE A 61 -6.82 11.08 0.71
N LEU A 62 -7.68 10.05 0.62
CA LEU A 62 -8.88 10.09 -0.23
C LEU A 62 -9.83 11.22 0.18
N ALA A 63 -10.01 11.46 1.48
CA ALA A 63 -10.83 12.57 1.97
C ALA A 63 -10.28 13.96 1.58
N GLN A 64 -8.97 14.08 1.37
CA GLN A 64 -8.33 15.32 0.91
C GLN A 64 -8.29 15.43 -0.62
N ALA A 65 -8.32 14.31 -1.32
CA ALA A 65 -8.26 14.24 -2.78
C ALA A 65 -9.61 14.48 -3.48
N GLU A 66 -10.69 14.66 -2.72
CA GLU A 66 -12.01 15.01 -3.23
C GLU A 66 -11.99 16.43 -3.83
N GLY A 67 -12.05 16.55 -5.17
CA GLY A 67 -12.10 17.81 -5.88
C GLY A 67 -12.53 17.63 -7.33
N GLU A 68 -13.27 18.62 -7.86
CA GLU A 68 -13.85 18.57 -9.22
C GLU A 68 -12.81 18.45 -10.36
N ASN A 69 -11.56 18.84 -10.10
CA ASN A 69 -10.47 18.86 -11.07
C ASN A 69 -9.35 17.84 -10.79
N ASN A 70 -9.65 16.76 -10.07
CA ASN A 70 -8.67 15.73 -9.82
C ASN A 70 -8.51 14.82 -11.05
N PRO A 71 -7.35 14.83 -11.73
CA PRO A 71 -7.11 13.97 -12.92
C PRO A 71 -7.13 12.48 -12.59
N TYR A 72 -7.01 12.13 -11.29
CA TYR A 72 -7.04 10.75 -10.79
C TYR A 72 -8.35 10.41 -10.07
N ALA A 73 -9.44 11.12 -10.37
CA ALA A 73 -10.73 10.93 -9.70
C ALA A 73 -11.26 9.49 -9.82
N GLN A 74 -11.01 8.83 -10.96
CA GLN A 74 -11.45 7.45 -11.17
C GLN A 74 -10.65 6.48 -10.29
N GLU A 75 -9.33 6.61 -10.25
CA GLU A 75 -8.43 5.81 -9.41
C GLU A 75 -8.73 6.03 -7.92
N CYS A 76 -8.97 7.26 -7.51
CA CYS A 76 -9.38 7.58 -6.14
C CYS A 76 -10.72 6.92 -5.78
N LYS A 77 -11.69 6.90 -6.70
CA LYS A 77 -12.98 6.23 -6.51
C LYS A 77 -12.82 4.72 -6.36
N GLU A 78 -11.99 4.10 -7.19
CA GLU A 78 -11.70 2.67 -7.10
C GLU A 78 -10.98 2.33 -5.79
N LEU A 79 -9.98 3.12 -5.41
CA LEU A 79 -9.28 2.97 -4.15
C LEU A 79 -10.20 3.16 -2.94
N ALA A 80 -11.14 4.11 -3.00
CA ALA A 80 -12.16 4.32 -1.97
C ALA A 80 -13.06 3.09 -1.80
N GLN A 81 -13.46 2.45 -2.90
CA GLN A 81 -14.22 1.20 -2.85
C GLN A 81 -13.43 0.06 -2.19
N LEU A 82 -12.13 -0.05 -2.49
CA LEU A 82 -11.26 -1.07 -1.90
C LEU A 82 -11.15 -0.89 -0.38
N VAL A 83 -10.88 0.33 0.11
CA VAL A 83 -10.74 0.57 1.56
C VAL A 83 -12.08 0.52 2.30
N ALA A 84 -13.20 0.68 1.60
CA ALA A 84 -14.55 0.53 2.17
C ALA A 84 -15.02 -0.93 2.25
N ALA A 85 -14.26 -1.88 1.73
CA ALA A 85 -14.64 -3.29 1.75
C ALA A 85 -14.88 -3.80 3.18
N PRO A 86 -15.84 -4.74 3.38
CA PRO A 86 -16.19 -5.24 4.72
C PRO A 86 -15.02 -5.78 5.52
N GLN A 87 -14.02 -6.39 4.85
CA GLN A 87 -12.80 -6.92 5.47
C GLN A 87 -11.95 -5.83 6.12
N LEU A 88 -12.09 -4.56 5.71
CA LEU A 88 -11.31 -3.41 6.17
C LEU A 88 -12.15 -2.36 6.92
N ALA A 89 -13.45 -2.55 7.03
CA ALA A 89 -14.39 -1.58 7.62
C ALA A 89 -14.11 -1.28 9.11
N TRP A 90 -13.43 -2.20 9.80
CA TRP A 90 -13.08 -2.09 11.22
C TRP A 90 -11.82 -1.24 11.49
N THR A 91 -11.01 -0.96 10.47
CA THR A 91 -9.71 -0.29 10.66
C THR A 91 -9.78 1.13 11.26
N PRO A 92 -10.82 1.95 11.04
CA PRO A 92 -10.92 3.25 11.68
C PRO A 92 -11.03 3.19 13.21
N GLU A 93 -11.67 2.14 13.76
CA GLU A 93 -11.83 1.95 15.21
C GLU A 93 -10.50 1.64 15.92
N GLU A 94 -9.52 1.16 15.16
CA GLU A 94 -8.20 0.81 15.66
C GLU A 94 -7.13 1.86 15.32
N ASN A 95 -7.54 2.99 14.72
CA ASN A 95 -6.61 4.04 14.30
C ASN A 95 -5.81 4.60 15.48
N GLY A 96 -4.50 4.80 15.28
CA GLY A 96 -3.59 5.34 16.29
C GLY A 96 -3.24 4.37 17.43
N LYS A 97 -3.75 3.15 17.44
CA LYS A 97 -3.38 2.15 18.45
C LYS A 97 -1.98 1.60 18.18
N THR A 98 -1.23 1.46 19.26
CA THR A 98 0.13 0.89 19.24
C THR A 98 0.19 -0.52 19.86
N LYS A 99 -0.92 -0.97 20.48
CA LYS A 99 -1.02 -2.27 21.13
C LYS A 99 -2.40 -2.87 20.88
N LEU A 100 -2.42 -4.15 20.60
CA LEU A 100 -3.64 -4.95 20.48
C LEU A 100 -3.54 -6.18 21.38
N SER A 101 -4.69 -6.66 21.87
CA SER A 101 -4.72 -7.95 22.54
C SER A 101 -4.46 -9.07 21.54
N TYR A 102 -4.00 -10.22 22.04
CA TYR A 102 -3.76 -11.40 21.18
C TYR A 102 -4.99 -11.76 20.34
N ALA A 103 -6.16 -11.82 20.96
CA ALA A 103 -7.40 -12.16 20.26
C ALA A 103 -7.73 -11.17 19.13
N ARG A 104 -7.50 -9.87 19.34
CA ARG A 104 -7.67 -8.86 18.29
C ARG A 104 -6.61 -9.01 17.21
N THR A 105 -5.33 -9.17 17.58
CA THR A 105 -4.25 -9.37 16.63
C THR A 105 -4.52 -10.60 15.75
N SER A 106 -4.89 -11.73 16.33
CA SER A 106 -5.24 -12.95 15.60
C SER A 106 -6.42 -12.74 14.63
N LYS A 107 -7.48 -12.08 15.11
CA LYS A 107 -8.64 -11.74 14.26
C LYS A 107 -8.24 -10.87 13.08
N TYR A 108 -7.48 -9.81 13.33
CA TYR A 108 -7.07 -8.86 12.30
C TYR A 108 -6.01 -9.44 11.37
N ASP A 109 -5.12 -10.28 11.86
CA ASP A 109 -4.21 -11.08 11.05
C ASP A 109 -4.96 -11.93 10.02
N ASN A 110 -6.02 -12.62 10.47
CA ASN A 110 -6.86 -13.40 9.55
C ASN A 110 -7.52 -12.51 8.49
N LEU A 111 -8.07 -11.36 8.89
CA LEU A 111 -8.73 -10.43 7.97
C LEU A 111 -7.77 -9.79 6.97
N LEU A 112 -6.54 -9.46 7.36
CA LEU A 112 -5.57 -8.79 6.49
C LEU A 112 -4.79 -9.78 5.62
N ARG A 113 -4.22 -10.82 6.22
CA ARG A 113 -3.24 -11.70 5.57
C ARG A 113 -3.87 -12.87 4.83
N TYR A 114 -5.09 -13.25 5.18
CA TYR A 114 -5.79 -14.38 4.56
C TYR A 114 -7.05 -13.95 3.79
N GLU A 115 -8.05 -13.42 4.45
CA GLU A 115 -9.32 -13.07 3.80
C GLU A 115 -9.23 -11.84 2.89
N GLY A 116 -8.47 -10.83 3.31
CA GLY A 116 -8.31 -9.54 2.62
C GLY A 116 -7.01 -9.40 1.83
N TYR A 117 -6.21 -10.46 1.70
CA TYR A 117 -4.88 -10.39 1.10
C TYR A 117 -4.87 -9.75 -0.29
N GLU A 118 -5.69 -10.25 -1.21
CA GLU A 118 -5.78 -9.73 -2.57
C GLU A 118 -6.26 -8.27 -2.61
N LEU A 119 -7.09 -7.90 -1.65
CA LEU A 119 -7.58 -6.54 -1.48
C LEU A 119 -6.43 -5.60 -1.07
N ILE A 120 -5.63 -6.01 -0.10
CA ILE A 120 -4.44 -5.26 0.35
C ILE A 120 -3.43 -5.12 -0.80
N LEU A 121 -3.18 -6.18 -1.56
CA LEU A 121 -2.28 -6.11 -2.71
C LEU A 121 -2.77 -5.13 -3.79
N LYS A 122 -4.08 -5.05 -4.03
CA LYS A 122 -4.64 -4.06 -4.96
C LYS A 122 -4.42 -2.64 -4.44
N ILE A 123 -4.67 -2.40 -3.14
CA ILE A 123 -4.41 -1.10 -2.52
C ILE A 123 -2.93 -0.71 -2.67
N LEU A 124 -2.00 -1.62 -2.38
CA LEU A 124 -0.57 -1.38 -2.53
C LEU A 124 -0.19 -1.04 -3.97
N ARG A 125 -0.76 -1.72 -4.97
CA ARG A 125 -0.51 -1.41 -6.40
C ARG A 125 -0.92 0.02 -6.74
N TYR A 126 -2.07 0.50 -6.27
CA TYR A 126 -2.49 1.89 -6.46
C TYR A 126 -1.51 2.87 -5.82
N LEU A 127 -1.03 2.57 -4.61
CA LEU A 127 -0.06 3.42 -3.92
C LEU A 127 1.27 3.49 -4.67
N TYR A 128 1.80 2.36 -5.14
CA TYR A 128 3.02 2.34 -5.95
C TYR A 128 2.86 3.10 -7.26
N GLN A 129 1.69 3.00 -7.89
CA GLN A 129 1.40 3.74 -9.11
C GLN A 129 1.35 5.25 -8.85
N ILE A 130 0.70 5.69 -7.79
CA ILE A 130 0.66 7.10 -7.39
C ILE A 130 2.07 7.62 -7.05
N ASP A 131 2.86 6.86 -6.30
CA ASP A 131 4.23 7.20 -5.93
C ASP A 131 5.12 7.35 -7.18
N ALA A 132 5.00 6.43 -8.14
CA ALA A 132 5.68 6.51 -9.41
C ALA A 132 5.27 7.76 -10.22
N TYR A 133 3.99 8.10 -10.24
CA TYR A 133 3.51 9.30 -10.94
C TYR A 133 4.03 10.58 -10.30
N ILE A 134 4.03 10.66 -8.95
CA ILE A 134 4.58 11.80 -8.23
C ILE A 134 6.07 11.96 -8.56
N SER A 135 6.84 10.87 -8.46
CA SER A 135 8.28 10.89 -8.76
C SER A 135 8.58 11.31 -10.20
N ILE A 136 7.82 10.81 -11.18
CA ILE A 136 7.96 11.21 -12.58
C ILE A 136 7.61 12.69 -12.76
N ALA A 137 6.52 13.15 -12.15
CA ALA A 137 6.08 14.54 -12.26
C ALA A 137 7.11 15.52 -11.63
N GLU A 138 7.71 15.16 -10.50
CA GLU A 138 8.76 15.94 -9.86
C GLU A 138 9.99 16.08 -10.76
N VAL A 139 10.50 14.96 -11.29
CA VAL A 139 11.63 14.96 -12.22
C VAL A 139 11.32 15.72 -13.51
N ALA A 140 10.11 15.54 -14.07
CA ALA A 140 9.68 16.26 -15.26
C ALA A 140 9.66 17.77 -15.02
N ARG A 141 9.13 18.21 -13.88
CA ARG A 141 9.10 19.64 -13.51
C ARG A 141 10.51 20.21 -13.31
N GLU A 142 11.37 19.50 -12.60
CA GLU A 142 12.75 19.95 -12.32
C GLU A 142 13.61 20.05 -13.57
N ARG A 143 13.43 19.14 -14.52
CA ARG A 143 14.22 19.05 -15.75
C ARG A 143 13.56 19.67 -16.97
N GLY A 144 12.36 20.22 -16.83
CA GLY A 144 11.60 20.80 -17.94
C GLY A 144 11.16 19.78 -18.99
N PHE A 145 10.90 18.53 -18.57
CA PHE A 145 10.38 17.51 -19.48
C PHE A 145 8.93 17.79 -19.82
N VAL A 146 8.55 17.49 -21.05
CA VAL A 146 7.18 17.51 -21.54
C VAL A 146 6.73 16.10 -21.87
N PHE A 147 5.45 15.83 -21.66
CA PHE A 147 4.86 14.54 -22.01
C PHE A 147 4.48 14.53 -23.50
N ALA A 148 4.67 13.38 -24.15
CA ALA A 148 4.27 13.19 -25.52
C ALA A 148 2.75 13.28 -25.69
N GLU A 149 2.29 13.92 -26.76
CA GLU A 149 0.89 13.94 -27.16
C GLU A 149 0.61 12.74 -28.07
N ALA A 150 -0.40 11.94 -27.71
CA ALA A 150 -0.80 10.81 -28.52
C ALA A 150 -1.68 11.26 -29.68
N LEU A 151 -1.18 11.13 -30.91
CA LEU A 151 -1.93 11.44 -32.11
C LEU A 151 -2.93 10.31 -32.44
N PRO A 152 -4.04 10.62 -33.17
CA PRO A 152 -5.02 9.62 -33.59
C PRO A 152 -4.39 8.50 -34.42
N LEU A 153 -4.87 7.28 -34.21
CA LEU A 153 -4.48 6.12 -35.02
C LEU A 153 -4.74 6.35 -36.52
N GLY A 154 -3.74 6.08 -37.36
CA GLY A 154 -3.90 6.07 -38.83
C GLY A 154 -2.96 7.01 -39.59
N GLY A 155 -2.29 7.95 -38.92
CA GLY A 155 -1.38 8.88 -39.55
C GLY A 155 0.06 8.37 -39.75
N ASN A 156 0.51 7.39 -38.97
CA ASN A 156 1.92 6.96 -38.86
C ASN A 156 2.90 8.15 -38.73
N ILE A 157 2.47 9.18 -38.01
CA ILE A 157 3.24 10.43 -37.85
C ILE A 157 3.99 10.33 -36.52
N LEU A 158 5.29 10.62 -36.56
CA LEU A 158 6.13 10.86 -35.39
C LEU A 158 6.75 12.26 -35.56
N GLU A 159 6.34 13.19 -34.72
CA GLU A 159 6.85 14.56 -34.70
C GLU A 159 7.63 14.77 -33.42
N ILE A 160 8.87 15.22 -33.53
CA ILE A 160 9.76 15.40 -32.38
C ILE A 160 10.39 16.77 -32.45
N GLU A 161 10.17 17.59 -31.46
CA GLU A 161 10.84 18.86 -31.26
C GLU A 161 11.69 18.83 -29.98
N GLY A 162 12.90 19.38 -30.06
CA GLY A 162 13.74 19.59 -28.90
C GLY A 162 14.15 18.29 -28.17
N MET A 163 14.35 17.21 -28.91
CA MET A 163 14.75 15.91 -28.36
C MET A 163 16.13 15.97 -27.70
N PHE A 164 16.23 15.48 -26.49
CA PHE A 164 17.50 15.29 -25.79
C PHE A 164 17.49 14.01 -24.95
N HIS A 165 18.68 13.51 -24.62
CA HIS A 165 18.81 12.33 -23.79
C HIS A 165 18.70 12.72 -22.30
N PRO A 166 17.74 12.19 -21.53
CA PRO A 166 17.44 12.65 -20.17
C PRO A 166 18.55 12.40 -19.14
N LEU A 167 19.49 11.48 -19.44
CA LEU A 167 20.62 11.16 -18.56
C LEU A 167 21.92 11.89 -18.93
N ILE A 168 21.90 12.73 -19.98
CA ILE A 168 23.07 13.54 -20.36
C ILE A 168 22.90 14.93 -19.76
N GLU A 169 23.80 15.30 -18.86
CA GLU A 169 23.84 16.65 -18.31
C GLU A 169 24.20 17.67 -19.40
N ASN A 170 23.47 18.79 -19.44
CA ASN A 170 23.65 19.86 -20.41
C ASN A 170 23.48 19.40 -21.87
N ALA A 171 22.65 18.40 -22.14
CA ALA A 171 22.31 18.00 -23.49
C ALA A 171 21.69 19.18 -24.27
N ILE A 172 22.19 19.44 -25.46
CA ILE A 172 21.62 20.45 -26.35
C ILE A 172 20.47 19.79 -27.12
N PRO A 173 19.23 20.31 -26.98
CA PRO A 173 18.07 19.78 -27.71
C PRO A 173 18.26 19.95 -29.21
N ASN A 174 17.89 18.96 -29.99
CA ASN A 174 17.86 19.00 -31.46
C ASN A 174 16.50 19.42 -31.97
#